data_630286ef1ce1e4cd8bbdadfd156ca92f
#
_entry.id   630286ef1ce1e4cd8bbdadfd156ca92f
#
_cell.length_a   1.000
_cell.length_b   1.000
_cell.length_c   1.000
_cell.angle_alpha   90.00
_cell.angle_beta   90.00
_cell.angle_gamma   90.00
#
_symmetry.space_group_name_H-M   'P 1'
#
loop_
_entity.id
_entity.type
_entity.pdbx_description
1 polymer ?
#
loop_
_entity_poly.entity_id
_entity_poly.type
_entity_poly.pdbx_seq_one_letter_code
_entity_poly.pdbx_strand_id
1 'polypeptide(L)'
;QYDYDAATVIGFLNQYGLADDFKINIEVNHATLAGHTFQHELQVAADGNMLGSIDANRGDYQNGWDTDQFPTNLGEIVEAMLVIVQNGGIQGGGVNFDAKTRRNSTDMADLFYAHIGGIDTFARALLIVEKVMTHTDFKKIVDQRYSSFDAGKGKAFEKGVLDLSALHQIAHTHGELNPTSGKQELLENIINDCI
;
A
#
# COMPACT_ATOMS: atom_id res chain seq x y z
N GLN A 1 -9.90 -14.88 -12.67
CA GLN A 1 -8.52 -14.46 -12.50
C GLN A 1 -7.86 -15.38 -11.49
N TYR A 2 -6.65 -15.91 -11.76
CA TYR A 2 -5.99 -16.88 -10.87
C TYR A 2 -5.34 -16.23 -9.66
N ASP A 3 -4.69 -15.12 -9.87
CA ASP A 3 -3.98 -14.28 -8.91
C ASP A 3 -4.84 -13.05 -8.59
N TYR A 4 -5.98 -13.31 -8.00
CA TYR A 4 -7.06 -12.34 -7.81
C TYR A 4 -6.61 -11.07 -7.06
N ASP A 5 -5.88 -11.25 -5.95
CA ASP A 5 -5.32 -10.19 -5.14
C ASP A 5 -4.06 -10.67 -4.38
N ALA A 6 -3.36 -9.76 -3.71
CA ALA A 6 -2.17 -10.07 -2.94
C ALA A 6 -2.42 -11.12 -1.85
N ALA A 7 -3.55 -11.06 -1.15
CA ALA A 7 -3.88 -12.00 -0.09
C ALA A 7 -4.08 -13.43 -0.64
N THR A 8 -4.72 -13.58 -1.79
CA THR A 8 -4.91 -14.86 -2.48
C THR A 8 -3.56 -15.46 -2.91
N VAL A 9 -2.67 -14.64 -3.47
CA VAL A 9 -1.33 -15.08 -3.88
C VAL A 9 -0.49 -15.50 -2.67
N ILE A 10 -0.50 -14.72 -1.59
CA ILE A 10 0.18 -15.07 -0.33
C ILE A 10 -0.34 -16.40 0.21
N GLY A 11 -1.66 -16.58 0.22
CA GLY A 11 -2.30 -17.83 0.64
C GLY A 11 -1.82 -19.03 -0.17
N PHE A 12 -1.77 -18.90 -1.51
CA PHE A 12 -1.28 -19.91 -2.41
C PHE A 12 0.20 -20.24 -2.15
N LEU A 13 1.07 -19.24 -2.11
CA LEU A 13 2.50 -19.44 -1.91
C LEU A 13 2.79 -20.13 -0.56
N ASN A 14 2.10 -19.73 0.51
CA ASN A 14 2.22 -20.39 1.81
C ASN A 14 1.75 -21.85 1.78
N GLN A 15 0.64 -22.13 1.11
CA GLN A 15 0.10 -23.50 1.01
C GLN A 15 1.07 -24.45 0.32
N TYR A 16 1.83 -23.97 -0.65
CA TYR A 16 2.78 -24.78 -1.42
C TYR A 16 4.23 -24.66 -0.92
N GLY A 17 4.49 -23.92 0.16
CA GLY A 17 5.84 -23.73 0.71
C GLY A 17 6.76 -22.93 -0.19
N LEU A 18 6.21 -21.97 -0.96
CA LEU A 18 6.93 -21.17 -1.96
C LEU A 18 7.16 -19.70 -1.51
N ALA A 19 6.73 -19.34 -0.31
CA ALA A 19 6.79 -17.95 0.16
C ALA A 19 8.22 -17.39 0.29
N ASP A 20 9.21 -18.27 0.49
CA ASP A 20 10.62 -17.86 0.56
C ASP A 20 11.27 -17.70 -0.82
N ASP A 21 10.69 -18.32 -1.86
CA ASP A 21 11.25 -18.34 -3.21
C ASP A 21 10.71 -17.24 -4.12
N PHE A 22 9.52 -16.69 -3.80
CA PHE A 22 8.82 -15.72 -4.63
C PHE A 22 8.50 -14.44 -3.89
N LYS A 23 8.40 -13.36 -4.65
CA LYS A 23 7.81 -12.08 -4.24
C LYS A 23 6.68 -11.73 -5.20
N ILE A 24 5.80 -10.83 -4.77
CA ILE A 24 4.62 -10.44 -5.55
C ILE A 24 4.95 -9.21 -6.37
N ASN A 25 4.56 -9.22 -7.64
CA ASN A 25 4.44 -8.04 -8.48
C ASN A 25 3.02 -7.49 -8.34
N ILE A 26 2.88 -6.28 -7.82
CA ILE A 26 1.57 -5.63 -7.67
C ILE A 26 1.27 -4.82 -8.92
N GLU A 27 0.19 -5.18 -9.59
CA GLU A 27 -0.33 -4.42 -10.74
C GLU A 27 -1.57 -3.62 -10.33
N VAL A 28 -1.57 -2.31 -10.63
CA VAL A 28 -2.65 -1.41 -10.22
C VAL A 28 -3.98 -1.73 -10.87
N ASN A 29 -3.96 -2.09 -12.16
CA ASN A 29 -5.18 -2.52 -12.86
C ASN A 29 -5.81 -3.75 -12.21
N HIS A 30 -5.01 -4.73 -11.82
CA HIS A 30 -5.48 -5.95 -11.18
C HIS A 30 -6.04 -5.67 -9.79
N ALA A 31 -5.44 -4.76 -9.02
CA ALA A 31 -6.00 -4.26 -7.77
C ALA A 31 -7.41 -3.67 -7.99
N THR A 32 -7.56 -2.82 -9.00
CA THR A 32 -8.84 -2.21 -9.38
C THR A 32 -9.89 -3.26 -9.75
N LEU A 33 -9.51 -4.27 -10.53
CA LEU A 33 -10.39 -5.40 -10.90
C LEU A 33 -10.83 -6.23 -9.70
N ALA A 34 -9.97 -6.37 -8.70
CA ALA A 34 -10.27 -7.04 -7.45
C ALA A 34 -11.14 -6.19 -6.49
N GLY A 35 -11.37 -4.92 -6.80
CA GLY A 35 -12.11 -3.98 -5.96
C GLY A 35 -11.27 -3.38 -4.84
N HIS A 36 -9.95 -3.41 -4.96
CA HIS A 36 -9.00 -2.86 -4.00
C HIS A 36 -8.33 -1.59 -4.52
N THR A 37 -7.81 -0.77 -3.62
CA THR A 37 -6.92 0.34 -3.97
C THR A 37 -5.50 -0.18 -4.19
N PHE A 38 -4.69 0.58 -4.93
CA PHE A 38 -3.28 0.29 -5.09
C PHE A 38 -2.55 0.24 -3.74
N GLN A 39 -2.83 1.21 -2.86
CA GLN A 39 -2.28 1.24 -1.50
C GLN A 39 -2.61 -0.04 -0.71
N HIS A 40 -3.85 -0.55 -0.79
CA HIS A 40 -4.26 -1.76 -0.09
C HIS A 40 -3.41 -2.96 -0.50
N GLU A 41 -3.26 -3.20 -1.79
CA GLU A 41 -2.49 -4.33 -2.31
C GLU A 41 -1.01 -4.25 -1.92
N LEU A 42 -0.42 -3.04 -2.00
CA LEU A 42 0.95 -2.81 -1.53
C LEU A 42 1.11 -3.08 -0.03
N GLN A 43 0.15 -2.63 0.78
CA GLN A 43 0.19 -2.83 2.23
C GLN A 43 0.10 -4.31 2.59
N VAL A 44 -0.82 -5.05 1.97
CA VAL A 44 -0.96 -6.51 2.18
C VAL A 44 0.33 -7.24 1.80
N ALA A 45 0.93 -6.90 0.66
CA ALA A 45 2.19 -7.50 0.24
C ALA A 45 3.37 -7.13 1.15
N ALA A 46 3.42 -5.87 1.63
CA ALA A 46 4.45 -5.39 2.55
C ALA A 46 4.34 -6.08 3.92
N ASP A 47 3.15 -6.16 4.49
CA ASP A 47 2.89 -6.82 5.79
C ASP A 47 3.24 -8.32 5.74
N GLY A 48 3.01 -8.96 4.58
CA GLY A 48 3.42 -10.33 4.33
C GLY A 48 4.92 -10.51 4.04
N ASN A 49 5.71 -9.43 4.00
CA ASN A 49 7.10 -9.43 3.51
C ASN A 49 7.23 -10.03 2.09
N MET A 50 6.23 -9.79 1.25
CA MET A 50 6.10 -10.36 -0.09
C MET A 50 6.20 -9.32 -1.21
N LEU A 51 6.33 -8.02 -0.90
CA LEU A 51 6.43 -6.97 -1.92
C LEU A 51 7.73 -7.12 -2.73
N GLY A 52 7.59 -7.33 -4.03
CA GLY A 52 8.71 -7.55 -4.96
C GLY A 52 8.85 -6.43 -5.98
N SER A 53 7.85 -6.23 -6.83
CA SER A 53 7.85 -5.22 -7.90
C SER A 53 6.44 -4.65 -8.11
N ILE A 54 6.35 -3.69 -9.01
CA ILE A 54 5.10 -2.96 -9.28
C ILE A 54 4.96 -2.75 -10.79
N ASP A 55 3.79 -3.07 -11.32
CA ASP A 55 3.32 -2.60 -12.61
C ASP A 55 2.37 -1.42 -12.38
N ALA A 56 2.92 -0.22 -12.51
CA ALA A 56 2.31 1.04 -12.13
C ALA A 56 1.45 1.63 -13.26
N ASN A 57 0.53 0.84 -13.78
CA ASN A 57 -0.50 1.31 -14.69
C ASN A 57 -1.71 1.86 -13.92
N ARG A 58 -2.77 2.18 -14.58
CA ARG A 58 -4.09 2.47 -14.01
C ARG A 58 -5.20 2.01 -14.94
N GLY A 59 -6.30 1.60 -14.34
CA GLY A 59 -7.51 1.20 -15.03
C GLY A 59 -8.64 2.22 -14.96
N ASP A 60 -9.81 1.80 -15.37
CA ASP A 60 -11.06 2.51 -15.17
C ASP A 60 -11.73 2.02 -13.88
N TYR A 61 -11.64 2.82 -12.83
CA TYR A 61 -12.21 2.49 -11.52
C TYR A 61 -13.73 2.30 -11.55
N GLN A 62 -14.41 3.03 -12.43
CA GLN A 62 -15.86 3.01 -12.48
C GLN A 62 -16.39 1.71 -13.11
N ASN A 63 -15.73 1.21 -14.14
CA ASN A 63 -16.14 0.01 -14.84
C ASN A 63 -15.32 -1.23 -14.47
N GLY A 64 -14.24 -1.06 -13.71
CA GLY A 64 -13.31 -2.13 -13.38
C GLY A 64 -12.62 -2.71 -14.62
N TRP A 65 -12.23 -1.86 -15.57
CA TRP A 65 -11.58 -2.28 -16.80
C TRP A 65 -10.08 -2.10 -16.73
N ASP A 66 -9.39 -3.12 -17.17
CA ASP A 66 -7.97 -3.11 -17.42
C ASP A 66 -7.69 -2.29 -18.70
N THR A 67 -7.25 -1.07 -18.52
CA THR A 67 -7.03 -0.13 -19.63
C THR A 67 -5.57 0.21 -19.86
N ASP A 68 -4.65 -0.29 -19.04
CA ASP A 68 -3.18 -0.08 -19.13
C ASP A 68 -2.82 1.39 -19.38
N GLN A 69 -3.39 2.29 -18.61
CA GLN A 69 -3.05 3.71 -18.73
C GLN A 69 -1.81 4.03 -17.89
N PHE A 70 -1.03 5.02 -18.34
CA PHE A 70 0.05 5.56 -17.53
C PHE A 70 -0.48 6.22 -16.26
N PRO A 71 0.23 6.10 -15.11
CA PRO A 71 -0.20 6.69 -13.84
C PRO A 71 -0.11 8.22 -13.91
N THR A 72 -1.18 8.90 -13.48
CA THR A 72 -1.26 10.37 -13.46
C THR A 72 -1.98 10.91 -12.23
N ASN A 73 -2.53 10.04 -11.38
CA ASN A 73 -3.18 10.43 -10.13
C ASN A 73 -2.16 10.58 -9.02
N LEU A 74 -1.72 11.81 -8.75
CA LEU A 74 -0.68 12.10 -7.78
C LEU A 74 -1.06 11.65 -6.36
N GLY A 75 -2.31 11.86 -5.94
CA GLY A 75 -2.78 11.46 -4.59
C GLY A 75 -2.66 9.96 -4.36
N GLU A 76 -3.11 9.15 -5.31
CA GLU A 76 -3.01 7.69 -5.25
C GLU A 76 -1.54 7.22 -5.19
N ILE A 77 -0.68 7.83 -5.99
CA ILE A 77 0.75 7.47 -5.99
C ILE A 77 1.45 7.94 -4.70
N VAL A 78 1.01 9.03 -4.07
CA VAL A 78 1.52 9.45 -2.76
C VAL A 78 1.17 8.41 -1.69
N GLU A 79 -0.07 7.93 -1.65
CA GLU A 79 -0.48 6.87 -0.72
C GLU A 79 0.32 5.58 -0.93
N ALA A 80 0.51 5.17 -2.18
CA ALA A 80 1.33 4.02 -2.56
C ALA A 80 2.79 4.19 -2.13
N MET A 81 3.38 5.36 -2.41
CA MET A 81 4.76 5.66 -2.04
C MET A 81 4.98 5.73 -0.53
N LEU A 82 3.98 6.13 0.25
CA LEU A 82 4.03 6.05 1.72
C LEU A 82 4.24 4.61 2.18
N VAL A 83 3.48 3.66 1.65
CA VAL A 83 3.64 2.23 1.98
C VAL A 83 5.04 1.74 1.58
N ILE A 84 5.48 2.03 0.36
CA ILE A 84 6.79 1.61 -0.15
C ILE A 84 7.92 2.14 0.73
N VAL A 85 7.91 3.43 1.06
CA VAL A 85 8.96 4.07 1.87
C VAL A 85 8.94 3.53 3.30
N GLN A 86 7.77 3.36 3.91
CA GLN A 86 7.63 2.81 5.25
C GLN A 86 8.09 1.35 5.35
N ASN A 87 7.94 0.59 4.26
CA ASN A 87 8.45 -0.80 4.15
C ASN A 87 9.95 -0.88 3.84
N GLY A 88 10.66 0.24 3.74
CA GLY A 88 12.10 0.27 3.42
C GLY A 88 12.42 0.18 1.93
N GLY A 89 11.45 0.46 1.07
CA GLY A 89 11.58 0.44 -0.38
C GLY A 89 11.15 -0.88 -1.02
N ILE A 90 11.42 -1.01 -2.31
CA ILE A 90 11.20 -2.23 -3.09
C ILE A 90 12.52 -3.00 -3.14
N GLN A 91 12.61 -4.10 -2.41
CA GLN A 91 13.84 -4.87 -2.25
C GLN A 91 14.05 -5.80 -3.45
N GLY A 92 15.00 -5.46 -4.30
CA GLY A 92 15.39 -6.30 -5.45
C GLY A 92 14.47 -6.23 -6.66
N GLY A 93 13.38 -5.48 -6.56
CA GLY A 93 12.44 -5.22 -7.65
C GLY A 93 12.53 -3.79 -8.18
N GLY A 94 11.47 -3.36 -8.84
CA GLY A 94 11.39 -2.02 -9.42
C GLY A 94 9.95 -1.62 -9.73
N VAL A 95 9.81 -0.42 -10.30
CA VAL A 95 8.56 0.09 -10.82
C VAL A 95 8.61 0.03 -12.34
N ASN A 96 7.75 -0.77 -12.92
CA ASN A 96 7.47 -0.84 -14.35
C ASN A 96 6.11 -0.20 -14.62
N PHE A 97 5.87 0.34 -15.81
CA PHE A 97 4.55 0.92 -16.09
C PHE A 97 3.53 -0.12 -16.57
N ASP A 98 3.97 -1.09 -17.35
CA ASP A 98 3.08 -2.00 -18.08
C ASP A 98 1.85 -1.26 -18.65
N ALA A 99 2.13 -0.21 -19.41
CA ALA A 99 1.13 0.75 -19.86
C ALA A 99 1.34 1.13 -21.33
N LYS A 100 0.27 1.63 -21.94
CA LYS A 100 0.27 2.06 -23.33
C LYS A 100 -0.44 3.40 -23.49
N THR A 101 -0.05 4.14 -24.54
CA THR A 101 -0.77 5.36 -24.95
C THR A 101 -2.19 5.07 -25.35
N ARG A 102 -3.07 6.06 -25.28
CA ARG A 102 -4.48 5.93 -25.70
C ARG A 102 -4.59 5.86 -27.22
N ARG A 103 -5.71 5.32 -27.71
CA ARG A 103 -5.97 5.13 -29.14
C ARG A 103 -5.90 6.41 -29.97
N ASN A 104 -6.23 7.54 -29.36
CA ASN A 104 -6.23 8.85 -30.01
C ASN A 104 -4.90 9.61 -29.84
N SER A 105 -3.95 9.03 -29.14
CA SER A 105 -2.59 9.56 -28.98
C SER A 105 -1.71 8.92 -30.05
N THR A 106 -1.63 9.53 -31.20
CA THR A 106 -1.04 8.95 -32.42
C THR A 106 0.29 9.55 -32.82
N ASP A 107 0.71 10.61 -32.16
CA ASP A 107 1.99 11.24 -32.44
C ASP A 107 3.14 10.53 -31.69
N MET A 108 4.30 10.50 -32.30
CA MET A 108 5.51 9.94 -31.65
C MET A 108 5.81 10.63 -30.31
N ALA A 109 5.52 11.92 -30.20
CA ALA A 109 5.70 12.69 -28.99
C ALA A 109 4.83 12.20 -27.81
N ASP A 110 3.67 11.60 -28.09
CA ASP A 110 2.76 11.08 -27.06
C ASP A 110 3.40 9.97 -26.21
N LEU A 111 4.28 9.16 -26.79
CA LEU A 111 5.07 8.16 -26.05
C LEU A 111 5.97 8.81 -25.00
N PHE A 112 6.62 9.90 -25.37
CA PHE A 112 7.48 10.62 -24.43
C PHE A 112 6.67 11.33 -23.34
N TYR A 113 5.56 11.98 -23.70
CA TYR A 113 4.68 12.61 -22.71
C TYR A 113 4.13 11.59 -21.71
N ALA A 114 3.73 10.42 -22.17
CA ALA A 114 3.21 9.36 -21.32
C ALA A 114 4.25 8.84 -20.31
N HIS A 115 5.46 8.51 -20.80
CA HIS A 115 6.52 8.00 -19.92
C HIS A 115 7.06 9.07 -18.97
N ILE A 116 7.32 10.28 -19.46
CA ILE A 116 7.79 11.41 -18.64
C ILE A 116 6.73 11.72 -17.57
N GLY A 117 5.47 11.84 -17.96
CA GLY A 117 4.38 12.13 -17.00
C GLY A 117 4.23 11.07 -15.92
N GLY A 118 4.36 9.79 -16.28
CA GLY A 118 4.35 8.69 -15.31
C GLY A 118 5.55 8.75 -14.35
N ILE A 119 6.76 8.94 -14.87
CA ILE A 119 7.98 9.07 -14.05
C ILE A 119 7.89 10.29 -13.13
N ASP A 120 7.47 11.43 -13.66
CA ASP A 120 7.32 12.67 -12.88
C ASP A 120 6.27 12.52 -11.77
N THR A 121 5.20 11.77 -12.01
CA THR A 121 4.18 11.51 -10.99
C THR A 121 4.80 10.75 -9.81
N PHE A 122 5.57 9.70 -10.05
CA PHE A 122 6.28 8.97 -8.99
C PHE A 122 7.36 9.81 -8.31
N ALA A 123 8.14 10.57 -9.07
CA ALA A 123 9.18 11.45 -8.51
C ALA A 123 8.57 12.54 -7.61
N ARG A 124 7.47 13.16 -8.02
CA ARG A 124 6.73 14.14 -7.20
C ARG A 124 6.15 13.50 -5.95
N ALA A 125 5.55 12.31 -6.08
CA ALA A 125 5.02 11.58 -4.94
C ALA A 125 6.10 11.27 -3.90
N LEU A 126 7.30 10.86 -4.34
CA LEU A 126 8.43 10.61 -3.44
C LEU A 126 8.85 11.86 -2.66
N LEU A 127 8.91 13.03 -3.32
CA LEU A 127 9.21 14.31 -2.65
C LEU A 127 8.12 14.71 -1.65
N ILE A 128 6.84 14.44 -1.96
CA ILE A 128 5.73 14.68 -1.05
C ILE A 128 5.83 13.76 0.17
N VAL A 129 6.10 12.47 -0.05
CA VAL A 129 6.27 11.50 1.04
C VAL A 129 7.43 11.89 1.95
N GLU A 130 8.56 12.32 1.39
CA GLU A 130 9.66 12.85 2.18
C GLU A 130 9.23 14.02 3.07
N LYS A 131 8.46 14.97 2.52
CA LYS A 131 7.91 16.10 3.27
C LYS A 131 6.93 15.62 4.37
N VAL A 132 6.00 14.70 4.06
CA VAL A 132 5.06 14.13 5.04
C VAL A 132 5.81 13.48 6.20
N MET A 133 6.82 12.65 5.90
CA MET A 133 7.53 11.86 6.90
C MET A 133 8.51 12.68 7.75
N THR A 134 9.07 13.78 7.22
CA THR A 134 10.15 14.53 7.90
C THR A 134 9.71 15.89 8.43
N HIS A 135 8.68 16.53 7.85
CA HIS A 135 8.28 17.89 8.20
C HIS A 135 6.90 17.97 8.87
N THR A 136 6.23 16.83 9.10
CA THR A 136 4.92 16.78 9.77
C THR A 136 4.93 15.79 10.95
N ASP A 137 3.85 15.82 11.74
CA ASP A 137 3.64 14.85 12.82
C ASP A 137 3.05 13.51 12.34
N PHE A 138 2.93 13.26 11.03
CA PHE A 138 2.28 12.08 10.46
C PHE A 138 2.81 10.79 11.10
N LYS A 139 4.11 10.56 10.98
CA LYS A 139 4.74 9.34 11.52
C LYS A 139 4.52 9.20 13.02
N LYS A 140 4.66 10.27 13.78
CA LYS A 140 4.47 10.28 15.24
C LYS A 140 3.03 9.90 15.63
N ILE A 141 2.03 10.41 14.91
CA ILE A 141 0.62 10.08 15.13
C ILE A 141 0.36 8.59 14.88
N VAL A 142 0.89 8.04 13.77
CA VAL A 142 0.78 6.62 13.44
C VAL A 142 1.48 5.75 14.47
N ASP A 143 2.72 6.06 14.82
CA ASP A 143 3.49 5.31 15.82
C ASP A 143 2.75 5.31 17.18
N GLN A 144 2.23 6.45 17.60
CA GLN A 144 1.46 6.58 18.85
C GLN A 144 0.17 5.72 18.81
N ARG A 145 -0.50 5.64 17.68
CA ARG A 145 -1.70 4.82 17.49
C ARG A 145 -1.44 3.35 17.82
N TYR A 146 -0.30 2.83 17.40
CA TYR A 146 0.08 1.43 17.52
C TYR A 146 1.03 1.12 18.69
N SER A 147 1.41 2.12 19.48
CA SER A 147 2.38 1.98 20.58
C SER A 147 1.98 0.93 21.64
N SER A 148 0.70 0.58 21.75
CA SER A 148 0.24 -0.47 22.66
C SER A 148 0.78 -1.87 22.30
N PHE A 149 1.24 -2.07 21.08
CA PHE A 149 1.87 -3.32 20.63
C PHE A 149 3.37 -3.38 20.94
N ASP A 150 3.99 -2.25 21.26
CA ASP A 150 5.43 -2.19 21.58
C ASP A 150 5.76 -2.74 22.98
N ALA A 151 4.78 -2.84 23.86
CA ALA A 151 4.99 -3.25 25.24
C ALA A 151 3.78 -4.00 25.84
N GLY A 152 3.96 -4.59 27.02
CA GLY A 152 2.88 -5.16 27.82
C GLY A 152 2.08 -6.25 27.10
N LYS A 153 0.75 -6.15 27.22
CA LYS A 153 -0.18 -7.17 26.70
C LYS A 153 -0.21 -7.21 25.16
N GLY A 154 -0.11 -6.09 24.49
CA GLY A 154 -0.07 -6.04 23.02
C GLY A 154 1.16 -6.79 22.48
N LYS A 155 2.34 -6.51 23.02
CA LYS A 155 3.56 -7.23 22.65
C LYS A 155 3.50 -8.73 23.00
N ALA A 156 2.87 -9.11 24.10
CA ALA A 156 2.69 -10.50 24.48
C ALA A 156 1.75 -11.23 23.50
N PHE A 157 0.71 -10.55 23.02
CA PHE A 157 -0.18 -11.08 21.99
C PHE A 157 0.55 -11.32 20.66
N GLU A 158 1.28 -10.33 20.15
CA GLU A 158 2.06 -10.49 18.91
C GLU A 158 3.08 -11.63 18.98
N LYS A 159 3.63 -11.88 20.15
CA LYS A 159 4.55 -13.00 20.39
C LYS A 159 3.86 -14.35 20.59
N GLY A 160 2.53 -14.41 20.47
CA GLY A 160 1.76 -15.62 20.71
C GLY A 160 1.75 -16.09 22.18
N VAL A 161 2.15 -15.24 23.12
CA VAL A 161 2.12 -15.55 24.57
C VAL A 161 0.71 -15.42 25.12
N LEU A 162 -0.10 -14.50 24.56
CA LEU A 162 -1.53 -14.34 24.88
C LEU A 162 -2.35 -14.80 23.68
N ASP A 163 -3.25 -15.74 23.90
CA ASP A 163 -4.25 -16.16 22.93
C ASP A 163 -5.52 -15.31 23.04
N LEU A 164 -6.48 -15.57 22.15
CA LEU A 164 -7.77 -14.87 22.14
C LEU A 164 -8.58 -15.12 23.41
N SER A 165 -8.45 -16.29 24.03
CA SER A 165 -9.14 -16.62 25.29
C SER A 165 -8.61 -15.77 26.45
N ALA A 166 -7.29 -15.65 26.55
CA ALA A 166 -6.65 -14.78 27.54
C ALA A 166 -7.03 -13.30 27.34
N LEU A 167 -7.05 -12.82 26.09
CA LEU A 167 -7.48 -11.46 25.76
C LEU A 167 -8.96 -11.22 26.12
N HIS A 168 -9.85 -12.21 25.89
CA HIS A 168 -11.24 -12.14 26.28
C HIS A 168 -11.40 -11.97 27.80
N GLN A 169 -10.67 -12.75 28.62
CA GLN A 169 -10.68 -12.63 30.07
C GLN A 169 -10.18 -11.25 30.55
N ILE A 170 -9.14 -10.75 29.93
CA ILE A 170 -8.60 -9.41 30.21
C ILE A 170 -9.65 -8.34 29.91
N ALA A 171 -10.29 -8.38 28.75
CA ALA A 171 -11.33 -7.43 28.35
C ALA A 171 -12.53 -7.49 29.29
N HIS A 172 -12.99 -8.69 29.65
CA HIS A 172 -14.11 -8.87 30.58
C HIS A 172 -13.84 -8.31 31.97
N THR A 173 -12.60 -8.45 32.46
CA THR A 173 -12.18 -7.89 33.76
C THR A 173 -12.00 -6.37 33.73
N HIS A 174 -11.65 -5.82 32.57
CA HIS A 174 -11.37 -4.38 32.41
C HIS A 174 -12.62 -3.52 32.26
N GLY A 175 -13.74 -4.12 31.88
CA GLY A 175 -15.00 -3.43 31.58
C GLY A 175 -15.00 -2.85 30.16
N GLU A 176 -15.82 -1.84 29.90
CA GLU A 176 -15.96 -1.22 28.60
C GLU A 176 -14.65 -0.55 28.16
N LEU A 177 -14.20 -0.87 26.94
CA LEU A 177 -12.97 -0.35 26.34
C LEU A 177 -13.28 0.92 25.54
N ASN A 178 -12.60 2.00 25.88
CA ASN A 178 -12.62 3.23 25.09
C ASN A 178 -11.50 3.22 24.07
N PRO A 179 -11.77 3.03 22.76
CA PRO A 179 -10.73 3.00 21.75
C PRO A 179 -10.07 4.38 21.60
N THR A 180 -8.76 4.40 21.45
CA THR A 180 -8.03 5.59 21.08
C THR A 180 -8.39 6.01 19.66
N SER A 181 -8.59 7.31 19.44
CA SER A 181 -8.89 7.84 18.10
C SER A 181 -7.80 7.47 17.08
N GLY A 182 -8.21 7.00 15.90
CA GLY A 182 -7.33 6.71 14.77
C GLY A 182 -6.80 7.94 14.06
N LYS A 183 -7.40 9.13 14.29
CA LYS A 183 -6.99 10.41 13.67
C LYS A 183 -6.98 10.39 12.13
N GLN A 184 -7.83 9.58 11.53
CA GLN A 184 -7.85 9.38 10.08
C GLN A 184 -7.96 10.70 9.31
N GLU A 185 -8.95 11.53 9.61
CA GLU A 185 -9.17 12.81 8.90
C GLU A 185 -8.00 13.78 9.08
N LEU A 186 -7.34 13.73 10.23
CA LEU A 186 -6.12 14.53 10.47
C LEU A 186 -4.98 14.04 9.60
N LEU A 187 -4.77 12.73 9.50
CA LEU A 187 -3.71 12.14 8.66
C LEU A 187 -3.95 12.42 7.18
N GLU A 188 -5.18 12.29 6.71
CA GLU A 188 -5.57 12.64 5.33
C GLU A 188 -5.33 14.13 5.05
N ASN A 189 -5.68 15.03 5.97
CA ASN A 189 -5.42 16.47 5.82
C ASN A 189 -3.91 16.77 5.77
N ILE A 190 -3.10 16.12 6.59
CA ILE A 190 -1.63 16.27 6.56
C ILE A 190 -1.07 15.88 5.19
N ILE A 191 -1.54 14.78 4.61
CA ILE A 191 -1.12 14.36 3.26
C ILE A 191 -1.56 15.39 2.23
N ASN A 192 -2.82 15.82 2.26
CA ASN A 192 -3.37 16.80 1.32
C ASN A 192 -2.67 18.15 1.38
N ASP A 193 -2.27 18.61 2.57
CA ASP A 193 -1.52 19.85 2.76
C ASP A 193 -0.08 19.78 2.19
N CYS A 194 0.40 18.57 1.91
CA CYS A 194 1.72 18.34 1.31
C CYS A 194 1.69 18.20 -0.21
N ILE A 195 0.55 17.85 -0.80
CA ILE A 195 0.34 17.73 -2.25
C ILE A 195 0.24 19.11 -2.88
#